data_a25dc5abf6e3cc15668a383f3adbf752
#
_entry.id   a25dc5abf6e3cc15668a383f3adbf752
#
_cell.length_a   1.000
_cell.length_b   1.000
_cell.length_c   1.000
_cell.angle_alpha   90.00
_cell.angle_beta   90.00
_cell.angle_gamma   90.00
#
_symmetry.space_group_name_H-M   'P 1'
#
loop_
_entity.id
_entity.type
_entity.pdbx_description
1 polymer ?
#
loop_
_entity_poly.entity_id
_entity_poly.type
_entity_poly.pdbx_seq_one_letter_code
_entity_poly.pdbx_strand_id
1 'polypeptide(L)'
;MLKTLSIILLVFSNFSYAETNLKMYSCIENKNKLYVSFNLNNKTAMVGMGEQKKYSIQIDFIYWDTVSYQNNDTLLSSIIFHKPSGRMSVNTYNSKLKNKKMAYYQCTLMK
;
A
#
# COMPACT_ATOMS: atom_id res chain seq x y z
N MET A 1 -37.21 18.70 -15.51
CA MET A 1 -37.12 17.92 -14.27
C MET A 1 -36.40 16.58 -14.50
N LEU A 2 -36.79 15.82 -15.50
CA LEU A 2 -36.13 14.52 -15.78
C LEU A 2 -34.64 14.65 -16.10
N LYS A 3 -34.24 15.70 -16.82
CA LYS A 3 -32.84 15.93 -17.17
C LYS A 3 -31.98 16.23 -15.92
N THR A 4 -32.56 16.90 -14.93
CA THR A 4 -31.86 17.21 -13.70
C THR A 4 -31.58 15.95 -12.89
N LEU A 5 -32.55 15.02 -12.83
CA LEU A 5 -32.35 13.75 -12.14
C LEU A 5 -31.27 12.90 -12.79
N SER A 6 -31.21 12.91 -14.14
CA SER A 6 -30.17 12.16 -14.87
C SER A 6 -28.78 12.68 -14.57
N ILE A 7 -28.61 13.99 -14.44
CA ILE A 7 -27.32 14.60 -14.09
C ILE A 7 -26.88 14.17 -12.69
N ILE A 8 -27.81 14.14 -11.72
CA ILE A 8 -27.51 13.71 -10.36
C ILE A 8 -27.04 12.25 -10.34
N LEU A 9 -27.68 11.38 -11.11
CA LEU A 9 -27.30 9.97 -11.19
C LEU A 9 -25.90 9.81 -11.76
N LEU A 10 -25.52 10.61 -12.74
CA LEU A 10 -24.17 10.57 -13.32
C LEU A 10 -23.11 10.94 -12.30
N VAL A 11 -23.39 11.92 -11.43
CA VAL A 11 -22.46 12.32 -10.37
C VAL A 11 -22.23 11.16 -9.40
N PHE A 12 -23.28 10.46 -8.99
CA PHE A 12 -23.15 9.30 -8.11
C PHE A 12 -22.35 8.18 -8.75
N SER A 13 -22.52 7.94 -10.04
CA SER A 13 -21.75 6.93 -10.77
C SER A 13 -20.26 7.25 -10.76
N ASN A 14 -19.88 8.51 -10.88
CA ASN A 14 -18.48 8.93 -10.85
C ASN A 14 -17.85 8.66 -9.47
N PHE A 15 -18.58 8.85 -8.40
CA PHE A 15 -18.09 8.52 -7.06
C PHE A 15 -17.80 7.03 -6.90
N SER A 16 -18.65 6.17 -7.46
CA SER A 16 -18.42 4.72 -7.42
C SER A 16 -17.12 4.32 -8.12
N TYR A 17 -16.81 4.94 -9.24
CA TYR A 17 -15.55 4.69 -9.96
C TYR A 17 -14.33 5.08 -9.13
N ALA A 18 -14.38 6.17 -8.40
CA ALA A 18 -13.26 6.62 -7.58
C ALA A 18 -12.92 5.58 -6.50
N GLU A 19 -13.91 4.92 -5.92
CA GLU A 19 -13.69 3.93 -4.87
C GLU A 19 -13.03 2.65 -5.38
N THR A 20 -13.27 2.27 -6.65
CA THR A 20 -12.71 1.03 -7.21
C THR A 20 -11.21 1.10 -7.44
N ASN A 21 -10.58 2.28 -7.34
CA ASN A 21 -9.16 2.45 -7.57
C ASN A 21 -8.31 2.28 -6.31
N LEU A 22 -8.94 2.00 -5.18
CA LEU A 22 -8.26 1.67 -3.93
C LEU A 22 -8.26 0.18 -3.71
N LYS A 23 -7.08 -0.39 -3.45
CA LYS A 23 -6.92 -1.81 -3.10
C LYS A 23 -6.29 -1.91 -1.73
N MET A 24 -6.92 -2.65 -0.84
CA MET A 24 -6.41 -2.88 0.51
C MET A 24 -6.10 -4.35 0.70
N TYR A 25 -4.96 -4.60 1.33
CA TYR A 25 -4.51 -5.95 1.65
C TYR A 25 -4.28 -6.07 3.14
N SER A 26 -4.62 -7.24 3.68
CA SER A 26 -4.26 -7.66 5.03
C SER A 26 -3.05 -8.54 4.92
N CYS A 27 -1.95 -8.16 5.56
CA CYS A 27 -0.66 -8.86 5.45
C CYS A 27 -0.26 -9.41 6.81
N ILE A 28 0.11 -10.70 6.84
CA ILE A 28 0.38 -11.43 8.07
C ILE A 28 1.76 -12.04 8.01
N GLU A 29 2.53 -11.86 9.10
CA GLU A 29 3.77 -12.57 9.38
C GLU A 29 3.69 -13.11 10.80
N ASN A 30 3.59 -14.42 10.97
CA ASN A 30 3.41 -15.05 12.29
C ASN A 30 2.22 -14.43 13.02
N LYS A 31 2.49 -13.69 14.12
CA LYS A 31 1.45 -13.01 14.90
C LYS A 31 1.28 -11.55 14.52
N ASN A 32 2.16 -11.04 13.65
CA ASN A 32 2.11 -9.65 13.26
C ASN A 32 1.18 -9.46 12.07
N LYS A 33 0.33 -8.45 12.16
CA LYS A 33 -0.62 -8.12 11.10
C LYS A 33 -0.49 -6.65 10.77
N LEU A 34 -0.45 -6.34 9.47
CA LEU A 34 -0.49 -4.96 9.01
C LEU A 34 -1.35 -4.86 7.76
N TYR A 35 -1.75 -3.64 7.47
CA TYR A 35 -2.59 -3.35 6.31
C TYR A 35 -1.78 -2.53 5.32
N VAL A 36 -1.92 -2.88 4.04
CA VAL A 36 -1.27 -2.15 2.96
C VAL A 36 -2.35 -1.71 1.99
N SER A 37 -2.35 -0.44 1.62
CA SER A 37 -3.29 0.08 0.66
C SER A 37 -2.55 0.65 -0.55
N PHE A 38 -3.12 0.42 -1.73
CA PHE A 38 -2.61 0.95 -2.99
C PHE A 38 -3.65 1.86 -3.61
N ASN A 39 -3.23 3.06 -3.97
CA ASN A 39 -4.06 3.96 -4.77
C ASN A 39 -3.57 3.86 -6.21
N LEU A 40 -4.39 3.23 -7.06
CA LEU A 40 -4.00 2.95 -8.44
C LEU A 40 -3.98 4.21 -9.31
N ASN A 41 -4.77 5.23 -8.97
CA ASN A 41 -4.80 6.48 -9.70
C ASN A 41 -3.49 7.26 -9.51
N ASN A 42 -3.07 7.40 -8.27
CA ASN A 42 -1.88 8.19 -7.93
C ASN A 42 -0.61 7.36 -7.94
N LYS A 43 -0.74 6.04 -8.05
CA LYS A 43 0.37 5.09 -7.93
C LYS A 43 1.13 5.28 -6.63
N THR A 44 0.38 5.29 -5.53
CA THR A 44 0.94 5.40 -4.19
C THR A 44 0.59 4.20 -3.33
N ALA A 45 1.46 3.88 -2.39
CA ALA A 45 1.28 2.81 -1.42
C ALA A 45 1.38 3.38 -0.01
N MET A 46 0.63 2.80 0.91
CA MET A 46 0.64 3.20 2.31
C MET A 46 0.62 1.94 3.17
N VAL A 47 1.53 1.87 4.14
CA VAL A 47 1.60 0.78 5.10
C VAL A 47 1.00 1.27 6.41
N GLY A 48 -0.10 0.65 6.85
CA GLY A 48 -0.81 1.07 8.05
C GLY A 48 -1.32 2.50 7.93
N MET A 49 -1.00 3.32 8.93
CA MET A 49 -1.35 4.75 8.97
C MET A 49 -0.19 5.65 8.55
N GLY A 50 0.81 5.10 7.89
CA GLY A 50 1.99 5.84 7.49
C GLY A 50 1.75 6.77 6.31
N GLU A 51 2.85 7.35 5.81
CA GLU A 51 2.79 8.24 4.66
C GLU A 51 2.51 7.47 3.37
N GLN A 52 1.83 8.14 2.46
CA GLN A 52 1.69 7.63 1.10
C GLN A 52 3.00 7.84 0.34
N LYS A 53 3.50 6.76 -0.26
CA LYS A 53 4.74 6.80 -1.03
C LYS A 53 4.46 6.30 -2.44
N LYS A 54 5.09 6.93 -3.42
CA LYS A 54 4.97 6.49 -4.80
C LYS A 54 5.61 5.12 -4.98
N TYR A 55 4.92 4.26 -5.72
CA TYR A 55 5.45 2.94 -6.02
C TYR A 55 5.78 2.83 -7.51
N SER A 56 6.64 1.86 -7.82
CA SER A 56 6.97 1.49 -9.19
C SER A 56 6.44 0.08 -9.45
N ILE A 57 6.10 -0.19 -10.72
CA ILE A 57 5.63 -1.51 -11.14
C ILE A 57 6.60 -2.04 -12.19
N GLN A 58 7.02 -3.29 -12.03
CA GLN A 58 7.78 -3.99 -13.04
C GLN A 58 7.25 -5.42 -13.13
N ILE A 59 6.67 -5.78 -14.26
CA ILE A 59 6.01 -7.08 -14.47
C ILE A 59 4.91 -7.28 -13.43
N ASP A 60 5.10 -8.21 -12.49
CA ASP A 60 4.12 -8.56 -11.46
C ASP A 60 4.50 -8.01 -10.08
N PHE A 61 5.54 -7.19 -10.00
CA PHE A 61 6.04 -6.66 -8.74
C PHE A 61 5.72 -5.19 -8.59
N ILE A 62 5.27 -4.83 -7.40
CA ILE A 62 5.10 -3.44 -6.97
C ILE A 62 6.15 -3.20 -5.90
N TYR A 63 6.93 -2.10 -6.02
CA TYR A 63 7.97 -1.83 -5.04
C TYR A 63 8.06 -0.35 -4.71
N TRP A 64 8.40 -0.07 -3.46
CA TRP A 64 8.57 1.30 -2.96
C TRP A 64 9.46 1.31 -1.74
N ASP A 65 9.92 2.49 -1.38
CA ASP A 65 10.77 2.72 -0.21
C ASP A 65 10.07 3.63 0.77
N THR A 66 10.31 3.40 2.06
CA THR A 66 9.83 4.27 3.13
C THR A 66 10.96 4.65 4.07
N VAL A 67 10.84 5.81 4.68
CA VAL A 67 11.77 6.31 5.69
C VAL A 67 10.96 6.71 6.91
N SER A 68 11.35 6.22 8.08
CA SER A 68 10.73 6.64 9.32
C SER A 68 11.78 7.02 10.33
N TYR A 69 11.43 7.95 11.22
CA TYR A 69 12.32 8.45 12.25
C TYR A 69 11.71 8.13 13.62
N GLN A 70 12.46 7.40 14.43
CA GLN A 70 12.02 7.03 15.78
C GLN A 70 13.18 7.21 16.76
N ASN A 71 12.97 8.01 17.80
CA ASN A 71 13.93 8.16 18.90
C ASN A 71 15.36 8.42 18.42
N ASN A 72 15.53 9.40 17.54
CA ASN A 72 16.82 9.77 16.93
C ASN A 72 17.41 8.67 16.05
N ASP A 73 16.59 7.73 15.61
CA ASP A 73 16.99 6.65 14.74
C ASP A 73 16.28 6.77 13.39
N THR A 74 16.93 6.33 12.33
CA THR A 74 16.34 6.32 11.00
C THR A 74 16.17 4.88 10.55
N LEU A 75 14.94 4.55 10.17
CA LEU A 75 14.59 3.25 9.59
C LEU A 75 14.31 3.41 8.12
N LEU A 76 15.09 2.72 7.31
CA LEU A 76 14.91 2.68 5.86
C LEU A 76 14.31 1.34 5.48
N SER A 77 13.17 1.34 4.82
CA SER A 77 12.52 0.09 4.42
C SER A 77 12.32 0.06 2.91
N SER A 78 12.72 -1.05 2.31
CA SER A 78 12.42 -1.36 0.90
C SER A 78 11.39 -2.47 0.87
N ILE A 79 10.28 -2.23 0.18
CA ILE A 79 9.14 -3.14 0.17
C ILE A 79 8.91 -3.62 -1.25
N ILE A 80 8.78 -4.94 -1.42
CA ILE A 80 8.50 -5.58 -2.70
C ILE A 80 7.27 -6.45 -2.53
N PHE A 81 6.23 -6.17 -3.31
CA PHE A 81 4.98 -6.90 -3.29
C PHE A 81 4.80 -7.65 -4.60
N HIS A 82 4.61 -8.96 -4.52
CA HIS A 82 4.35 -9.81 -5.67
C HIS A 82 2.85 -10.00 -5.82
N LYS A 83 2.27 -9.39 -6.84
CA LYS A 83 0.81 -9.35 -7.02
C LYS A 83 0.16 -10.72 -7.11
N PRO A 84 0.66 -11.65 -7.95
CA PRO A 84 -0.02 -12.95 -8.10
C PRO A 84 -0.06 -13.80 -6.84
N SER A 85 1.03 -13.81 -6.06
CA SER A 85 1.11 -14.64 -4.86
C SER A 85 0.65 -13.94 -3.59
N GLY A 86 0.62 -12.61 -3.60
CA GLY A 86 0.35 -11.83 -2.40
C GLY A 86 1.51 -11.80 -1.42
N ARG A 87 2.67 -12.28 -1.81
CA ARG A 87 3.85 -12.26 -0.95
C ARG A 87 4.47 -10.87 -0.95
N MET A 88 4.84 -10.41 0.24
CA MET A 88 5.48 -9.12 0.41
C MET A 88 6.73 -9.28 1.25
N SER A 89 7.85 -8.77 0.76
CA SER A 89 9.09 -8.72 1.53
C SER A 89 9.35 -7.28 1.97
N VAL A 90 9.78 -7.14 3.22
CA VAL A 90 10.13 -5.84 3.81
C VAL A 90 11.55 -5.95 4.31
N ASN A 91 12.45 -5.19 3.71
CA ASN A 91 13.85 -5.15 4.09
C ASN A 91 14.08 -3.83 4.82
N THR A 92 14.34 -3.89 6.12
CA THR A 92 14.49 -2.71 6.97
C THR A 92 15.94 -2.57 7.42
N TYR A 93 16.49 -1.38 7.23
CA TYR A 93 17.81 -1.01 7.72
C TYR A 93 17.65 0.00 8.87
N ASN A 94 18.31 -0.30 9.98
CA ASN A 94 18.32 0.56 11.15
C ASN A 94 19.68 1.26 11.23
N SER A 95 19.68 2.59 11.10
CA SER A 95 20.92 3.36 11.03
C SER A 95 21.70 3.36 12.35
N LYS A 96 21.00 3.31 13.48
CA LYS A 96 21.64 3.33 14.79
C LYS A 96 22.33 2.00 15.10
N LEU A 97 21.64 0.90 14.85
CA LEU A 97 22.19 -0.44 15.08
C LEU A 97 23.04 -0.94 13.92
N LYS A 98 22.95 -0.27 12.77
CA LYS A 98 23.67 -0.63 11.53
C LYS A 98 23.40 -2.08 11.13
N ASN A 99 22.16 -2.52 11.30
CA ASN A 99 21.77 -3.86 10.91
C ASN A 99 20.61 -3.85 9.94
N LYS A 100 20.45 -4.96 9.23
CA LYS A 100 19.35 -5.19 8.30
C LYS A 100 18.46 -6.29 8.84
N LYS A 101 17.16 -6.11 8.65
CA LYS A 101 16.18 -7.11 9.02
C LYS A 101 15.24 -7.35 7.85
N MET A 102 15.03 -8.63 7.50
CA MET A 102 14.11 -9.02 6.44
C MET A 102 12.87 -9.67 7.05
N ALA A 103 11.71 -9.22 6.63
CA ALA A 103 10.44 -9.80 7.03
C ALA A 103 9.65 -10.19 5.79
N TYR A 104 8.90 -11.29 5.87
CA TYR A 104 8.07 -11.78 4.78
C TYR A 104 6.62 -11.87 5.26
N TYR A 105 5.72 -11.28 4.49
CA TYR A 105 4.30 -11.27 4.79
C TYR A 105 3.53 -11.99 3.71
N GLN A 106 2.43 -12.63 4.10
CA GLN A 106 1.45 -13.14 3.17
C GLN A 106 0.25 -12.21 3.19
N CYS A 107 -0.07 -11.63 2.05
CA CYS A 107 -1.12 -10.62 1.94
C CYS A 107 -2.34 -11.18 1.23
N THR A 108 -3.52 -10.80 1.73
CA THR A 108 -4.80 -11.18 1.17
C THR A 108 -5.59 -9.92 0.85
N LEU A 109 -6.16 -9.88 -0.34
CA LEU A 109 -6.98 -8.75 -0.76
C LEU A 109 -8.24 -8.66 0.08
N MET A 110 -8.49 -7.50 0.63
CA MET A 110 -9.71 -7.21 1.37
C MET A 110 -10.80 -6.72 0.43
N LYS A 111 -12.00 -7.08 0.73
CA LYS A 111 -13.16 -6.62 -0.05
C LYS A 111 -13.67 -5.28 0.44
#